data_05f792dc34a14e02b5787a8756f2d075
#
_entry.id   05f792dc34a14e02b5787a8756f2d075
#
_cell.length_a   1.000
_cell.length_b   1.000
_cell.length_c   1.000
_cell.angle_alpha   90.00
_cell.angle_beta   90.00
_cell.angle_gamma   90.00
#
_symmetry.space_group_name_H-M   'P 1'
#
loop_
_entity.id
_entity.type
_entity.pdbx_description
1 polymer ?
#
loop_
_entity_poly.entity_id
_entity_poly.type
_entity_poly.pdbx_seq_one_letter_code
_entity_poly.pdbx_strand_id
1 'polypeptide(L)'
;MTFRVEKKLFIKKENLLDFKEKISSIGATNLYKPRKVQSIYFDNMNKDMYNDSIEGLNPRKKIRVRNYPDNINKYFLLEYKISSIEGRFKVNKEISQKRFDELKFNGIFDKKYGLCKPILNVIYDREYLINSNVRITIDTNILYNMYNNKIIKSDKDIVVELKTSINQNIDELFEKFPFQEIRFSKYCNGVDLLNKD
;
A
#
# COMPACT_ATOMS: atom_id res chain seq x y z
N MET A 1 -4.66 -17.01 13.09
CA MET A 1 -4.42 -16.35 11.76
C MET A 1 -5.75 -15.97 11.18
N THR A 2 -5.99 -14.70 10.89
CA THR A 2 -7.22 -14.27 10.22
C THR A 2 -6.91 -14.16 8.73
N PHE A 3 -7.42 -15.08 7.94
CA PHE A 3 -7.40 -14.96 6.49
C PHE A 3 -8.28 -13.77 6.11
N ARG A 4 -7.75 -12.88 5.29
CA ARG A 4 -8.44 -11.70 4.79
C ARG A 4 -8.47 -11.73 3.28
N VAL A 5 -9.64 -11.47 2.73
CA VAL A 5 -9.79 -11.19 1.31
C VAL A 5 -9.52 -9.70 1.08
N GLU A 6 -8.70 -9.40 0.10
CA GLU A 6 -8.33 -8.04 -0.27
C GLU A 6 -8.52 -7.89 -1.78
N LYS A 7 -9.41 -7.00 -2.18
CA LYS A 7 -9.62 -6.62 -3.57
C LYS A 7 -9.26 -5.15 -3.76
N LYS A 8 -8.74 -4.81 -4.94
CA LYS A 8 -8.38 -3.44 -5.30
C LYS A 8 -9.12 -3.04 -6.54
N LEU A 9 -9.70 -1.85 -6.48
CA LEU A 9 -10.41 -1.24 -7.57
C LEU A 9 -9.63 -0.04 -8.07
N PHE A 10 -9.68 0.13 -9.37
CA PHE A 10 -9.19 1.28 -10.05
C PHE A 10 -10.34 2.26 -10.29
N ILE A 11 -10.14 3.52 -9.93
CA ILE A 11 -11.12 4.57 -10.12
C ILE A 11 -10.43 5.75 -10.76
N LYS A 12 -10.95 6.22 -11.88
CA LYS A 12 -10.52 7.48 -12.46
C LYS A 12 -10.89 8.62 -11.53
N LYS A 13 -10.06 9.67 -11.50
CA LYS A 13 -10.25 10.80 -10.60
C LYS A 13 -11.63 11.48 -10.78
N GLU A 14 -12.13 11.53 -12.01
CA GLU A 14 -13.45 12.06 -12.35
C GLU A 14 -14.60 11.29 -11.72
N ASN A 15 -14.44 9.99 -11.50
CA ASN A 15 -15.48 9.10 -10.95
C ASN A 15 -15.42 8.98 -9.40
N LEU A 16 -14.54 9.72 -8.73
CA LEU A 16 -14.38 9.62 -7.29
C LEU A 16 -15.64 10.05 -6.54
N LEU A 17 -16.29 11.10 -6.99
CA LEU A 17 -17.51 11.61 -6.35
C LEU A 17 -18.64 10.59 -6.46
N ASP A 18 -18.90 10.10 -7.65
CA ASP A 18 -19.91 9.06 -7.91
C ASP A 18 -19.65 7.80 -7.08
N PHE A 19 -18.38 7.43 -6.94
CA PHE A 19 -17.99 6.30 -6.08
C PHE A 19 -18.34 6.58 -4.63
N LYS A 20 -18.00 7.77 -4.11
CA LYS A 20 -18.30 8.15 -2.71
C LYS A 20 -19.80 8.20 -2.44
N GLU A 21 -20.59 8.72 -3.36
CA GLU A 21 -22.03 8.74 -3.25
C GLU A 21 -22.61 7.32 -3.21
N LYS A 22 -22.14 6.44 -4.09
CA LYS A 22 -22.56 5.03 -4.11
C LYS A 22 -22.23 4.30 -2.82
N ILE A 23 -21.00 4.42 -2.30
CA ILE A 23 -20.65 3.74 -1.04
C ILE A 23 -21.40 4.33 0.15
N SER A 24 -21.69 5.62 0.15
CA SER A 24 -22.53 6.25 1.17
C SER A 24 -23.98 5.76 1.11
N SER A 25 -24.56 5.64 -0.08
CA SER A 25 -25.95 5.15 -0.26
C SER A 25 -26.15 3.71 0.22
N ILE A 26 -25.10 2.89 0.24
CA ILE A 26 -25.16 1.53 0.81
C ILE A 26 -24.76 1.48 2.29
N GLY A 27 -24.63 2.64 2.97
CA GLY A 27 -24.40 2.75 4.40
C GLY A 27 -22.94 2.73 4.84
N ALA A 28 -21.98 3.04 3.94
CA ALA A 28 -20.59 3.20 4.36
C ALA A 28 -20.42 4.48 5.20
N THR A 29 -19.70 4.36 6.30
CA THR A 29 -19.41 5.46 7.23
C THR A 29 -17.90 5.64 7.43
N ASN A 30 -17.49 6.81 7.92
CA ASN A 30 -16.10 7.06 8.24
C ASN A 30 -15.61 6.20 9.41
N LEU A 31 -14.56 5.42 9.19
CA LEU A 31 -13.93 4.60 10.22
C LEU A 31 -12.88 5.40 11.02
N TYR A 32 -12.10 6.23 10.34
CA TYR A 32 -11.07 7.10 10.92
C TYR A 32 -11.00 8.41 10.16
N LYS A 33 -10.43 9.44 10.78
CA LYS A 33 -10.10 10.69 10.06
C LYS A 33 -9.13 10.41 8.91
N PRO A 34 -9.29 11.07 7.77
CA PRO A 34 -8.30 11.02 6.68
C PRO A 34 -6.92 11.44 7.20
N ARG A 35 -5.88 10.85 6.62
CA ARG A 35 -4.49 11.17 6.98
C ARG A 35 -3.53 10.93 5.84
N LYS A 36 -2.44 11.67 5.84
CA LYS A 36 -1.31 11.44 4.96
C LYS A 36 -0.53 10.21 5.41
N VAL A 37 -0.12 9.41 4.46
CA VAL A 37 0.68 8.19 4.68
C VAL A 37 1.95 8.30 3.87
N GLN A 38 3.10 8.13 4.52
CA GLN A 38 4.38 7.99 3.86
C GLN A 38 4.90 6.57 4.06
N SER A 39 5.50 6.01 3.02
CA SER A 39 6.10 4.67 3.04
C SER A 39 7.41 4.69 2.27
N ILE A 40 8.51 4.34 2.94
CA ILE A 40 9.82 4.13 2.31
C ILE A 40 10.02 2.64 2.12
N TYR A 41 10.15 2.20 0.87
CA TYR A 41 10.39 0.81 0.49
C TYR A 41 11.87 0.53 0.38
N PHE A 42 12.23 -0.67 0.81
CA PHE A 42 13.59 -1.19 0.80
C PHE A 42 13.68 -2.37 -0.18
N ASP A 43 14.76 -2.40 -0.95
CA ASP A 43 15.10 -3.53 -1.82
C ASP A 43 16.63 -3.61 -2.00
N ASN A 44 17.11 -4.71 -2.54
CA ASN A 44 18.52 -4.82 -2.91
C ASN A 44 18.82 -4.05 -4.22
N MET A 45 20.08 -3.98 -4.58
CA MET A 45 20.54 -3.23 -5.77
C MET A 45 19.90 -3.75 -7.07
N ASN A 46 19.64 -5.04 -7.16
CA ASN A 46 19.02 -5.68 -8.33
C ASN A 46 17.50 -5.51 -8.37
N LYS A 47 16.88 -4.92 -7.32
CA LYS A 47 15.43 -4.80 -7.15
C LYS A 47 14.71 -6.16 -7.19
N ASP A 48 15.27 -7.18 -6.55
CA ASP A 48 14.73 -8.54 -6.62
C ASP A 48 13.34 -8.66 -6.01
N MET A 49 12.99 -7.89 -4.95
CA MET A 49 11.62 -7.85 -4.42
C MET A 49 10.62 -7.25 -5.42
N TYR A 50 11.07 -6.28 -6.22
CA TYR A 50 10.28 -5.72 -7.32
C TYR A 50 10.09 -6.77 -8.40
N ASN A 51 11.18 -7.41 -8.88
CA ASN A 51 11.14 -8.44 -9.92
C ASN A 51 10.25 -9.61 -9.51
N ASP A 52 10.45 -10.18 -8.31
CA ASP A 52 9.60 -11.23 -7.74
C ASP A 52 8.11 -10.82 -7.70
N SER A 53 7.85 -9.52 -7.50
CA SER A 53 6.48 -9.01 -7.42
C SER A 53 5.82 -8.86 -8.79
N ILE A 54 6.58 -8.45 -9.81
CA ILE A 54 6.11 -8.35 -11.21
C ILE A 54 5.84 -9.74 -11.77
N GLU A 55 6.79 -10.65 -11.62
CA GLU A 55 6.69 -12.04 -12.08
C GLU A 55 5.66 -12.86 -11.31
N GLY A 56 5.26 -12.40 -10.12
CA GLY A 56 4.29 -13.09 -9.30
C GLY A 56 4.84 -14.30 -8.54
N LEU A 57 6.16 -14.36 -8.35
CA LEU A 57 6.84 -15.47 -7.68
C LEU A 57 6.35 -15.66 -6.24
N ASN A 58 6.42 -16.88 -5.75
CA ASN A 58 6.10 -17.24 -4.37
C ASN A 58 7.23 -18.12 -3.79
N PRO A 59 7.69 -17.88 -2.54
CA PRO A 59 7.31 -16.73 -1.71
C PRO A 59 8.00 -15.45 -2.16
N ARG A 60 7.30 -14.32 -2.09
CA ARG A 60 7.85 -12.99 -2.31
C ARG A 60 7.61 -12.07 -1.11
N LYS A 61 8.45 -11.06 -0.97
CA LYS A 61 8.40 -10.15 0.16
C LYS A 61 8.42 -8.69 -0.30
N LYS A 62 7.90 -7.79 0.53
CA LYS A 62 8.09 -6.34 0.45
C LYS A 62 8.42 -5.83 1.84
N ILE A 63 9.45 -5.00 1.93
CA ILE A 63 9.88 -4.37 3.17
C ILE A 63 9.66 -2.87 3.04
N ARG A 64 9.05 -2.27 4.07
CA ARG A 64 8.90 -0.82 4.13
C ARG A 64 8.88 -0.31 5.56
N VAL A 65 9.29 0.93 5.72
CA VAL A 65 8.98 1.72 6.91
C VAL A 65 7.87 2.69 6.57
N ARG A 66 6.82 2.70 7.38
CA ARG A 66 5.67 3.60 7.24
C ARG A 66 5.63 4.57 8.40
N ASN A 67 5.27 5.82 8.10
CA ASN A 67 4.92 6.84 9.07
C ASN A 67 3.69 7.63 8.62
N TYR A 68 3.20 8.47 9.51
CA TYR A 68 2.06 9.36 9.29
C TYR A 68 2.53 10.79 9.57
N PRO A 69 2.91 11.55 8.52
CA PRO A 69 3.56 12.86 8.69
C PRO A 69 2.75 13.88 9.49
N ASP A 70 1.41 13.79 9.41
CA ASP A 70 0.51 14.74 10.10
C ASP A 70 0.30 14.40 11.58
N ASN A 71 0.83 13.28 12.06
CA ASN A 71 0.72 12.93 13.48
C ASN A 71 1.75 13.68 14.31
N ILE A 72 1.29 14.30 15.41
CA ILE A 72 2.15 15.00 16.39
C ILE A 72 3.19 14.03 16.96
N ASN A 73 2.75 12.83 17.34
CA ASN A 73 3.63 11.75 17.79
C ASN A 73 4.17 11.00 16.58
N LYS A 74 5.39 11.30 16.16
CA LYS A 74 6.08 10.58 15.09
C LYS A 74 6.33 9.14 15.53
N TYR A 75 5.66 8.20 14.90
CA TYR A 75 5.97 6.80 15.08
C TYR A 75 6.18 6.12 13.72
N PHE A 76 7.06 5.13 13.70
CA PHE A 76 7.46 4.44 12.50
C PHE A 76 7.13 2.96 12.62
N LEU A 77 6.51 2.41 11.59
CA LEU A 77 6.20 0.99 11.49
C LEU A 77 7.09 0.33 10.45
N LEU A 78 7.99 -0.52 10.89
CA LEU A 78 8.69 -1.45 10.00
C LEU A 78 7.73 -2.59 9.65
N GLU A 79 7.43 -2.74 8.37
CA GLU A 79 6.44 -3.69 7.88
C GLU A 79 7.07 -4.66 6.87
N TYR A 80 6.91 -5.95 7.12
CA TYR A 80 7.20 -7.03 6.18
C TYR A 80 5.90 -7.58 5.63
N LYS A 81 5.69 -7.50 4.32
CA LYS A 81 4.58 -8.14 3.63
C LYS A 81 5.11 -9.34 2.87
N ILE A 82 4.64 -10.51 3.21
CA ILE A 82 5.04 -11.78 2.60
C ILE A 82 3.83 -12.35 1.88
N SER A 83 4.01 -12.76 0.63
CA SER A 83 3.02 -13.53 -0.12
C SER A 83 3.60 -14.90 -0.40
N SER A 84 2.90 -15.94 -0.03
CA SER A 84 3.24 -17.34 -0.29
C SER A 84 2.04 -18.08 -0.89
N ILE A 85 2.22 -19.35 -1.23
CA ILE A 85 1.13 -20.23 -1.68
C ILE A 85 0.07 -20.38 -0.57
N GLU A 86 0.49 -20.40 0.69
CA GLU A 86 -0.38 -20.53 1.85
C GLU A 86 -1.19 -19.28 2.18
N GLY A 87 -0.80 -18.12 1.61
CA GLY A 87 -1.51 -16.86 1.85
C GLY A 87 -0.59 -15.63 1.97
N ARG A 88 -1.19 -14.58 2.54
CA ARG A 88 -0.51 -13.29 2.74
C ARG A 88 -0.29 -13.04 4.21
N PHE A 89 0.96 -12.84 4.59
CA PHE A 89 1.38 -12.56 5.95
C PHE A 89 1.90 -11.14 6.08
N LYS A 90 1.63 -10.54 7.22
CA LYS A 90 2.13 -9.21 7.55
C LYS A 90 2.72 -9.21 8.96
N VAL A 91 3.99 -8.83 9.07
CA VAL A 91 4.66 -8.59 10.35
C VAL A 91 4.91 -7.10 10.48
N ASN A 92 4.52 -6.52 11.60
CA ASN A 92 4.74 -5.11 11.92
C ASN A 92 5.57 -5.01 13.19
N LYS A 93 6.51 -4.07 13.20
CA LYS A 93 7.28 -3.69 14.39
C LYS A 93 7.32 -2.18 14.47
N GLU A 94 6.92 -1.63 15.60
CA GLU A 94 7.15 -0.22 15.89
C GLU A 94 8.63 0.02 16.15
N ILE A 95 9.18 1.08 15.58
CA ILE A 95 10.58 1.46 15.73
C ILE A 95 10.69 2.95 16.06
N SER A 96 11.74 3.32 16.77
CA SER A 96 12.06 4.70 17.10
C SER A 96 12.58 5.47 15.87
N GLN A 97 12.56 6.80 15.95
CA GLN A 97 13.20 7.68 14.96
C GLN A 97 14.68 7.30 14.75
N LYS A 98 15.42 7.12 15.84
CA LYS A 98 16.83 6.71 15.80
C LYS A 98 17.01 5.43 14.98
N ARG A 99 16.19 4.42 15.28
CA ARG A 99 16.24 3.14 14.53
C ARG A 99 15.88 3.31 13.07
N PHE A 100 14.93 4.17 12.75
CA PHE A 100 14.58 4.47 11.36
C PHE A 100 15.75 5.14 10.62
N ASP A 101 16.45 6.10 11.27
CA ASP A 101 17.62 6.76 10.67
C ASP A 101 18.78 5.78 10.45
N GLU A 102 19.03 4.88 11.39
CA GLU A 102 19.99 3.78 11.21
C GLU A 102 19.63 2.89 10.00
N LEU A 103 18.37 2.52 9.84
CA LEU A 103 17.91 1.69 8.73
C LEU A 103 18.05 2.41 7.37
N LYS A 104 17.81 3.72 7.33
CA LYS A 104 18.04 4.51 6.10
C LYS A 104 19.49 4.48 5.67
N PHE A 105 20.42 4.54 6.61
CA PHE A 105 21.85 4.55 6.33
C PHE A 105 22.41 3.14 6.11
N ASN A 106 22.18 2.22 7.05
CA ASN A 106 22.76 0.87 7.03
C ASN A 106 21.99 -0.11 6.13
N GLY A 107 20.68 0.11 5.94
CA GLY A 107 19.79 -0.83 5.26
C GLY A 107 19.25 -1.90 6.21
N ILE A 108 18.59 -2.89 5.62
CA ILE A 108 17.97 -4.04 6.28
C ILE A 108 18.50 -5.30 5.63
N PHE A 109 19.09 -6.20 6.41
CA PHE A 109 19.49 -7.50 5.91
C PHE A 109 18.30 -8.46 5.89
N ASP A 110 18.04 -9.06 4.74
CA ASP A 110 17.04 -10.11 4.54
C ASP A 110 17.70 -11.40 4.07
N LYS A 111 17.31 -12.55 4.62
CA LYS A 111 17.92 -13.83 4.30
C LYS A 111 17.81 -14.22 2.81
N LYS A 112 16.73 -13.83 2.13
CA LYS A 112 16.52 -14.13 0.70
C LYS A 112 17.15 -13.07 -0.21
N TYR A 113 17.04 -11.80 0.15
CA TYR A 113 17.38 -10.68 -0.74
C TYR A 113 18.70 -9.98 -0.37
N GLY A 114 19.36 -10.42 0.70
CA GLY A 114 20.60 -9.79 1.16
C GLY A 114 20.39 -8.41 1.75
N LEU A 115 21.34 -7.49 1.51
CA LEU A 115 21.25 -6.13 2.02
C LEU A 115 20.30 -5.26 1.20
N CYS A 116 19.19 -4.86 1.82
CA CYS A 116 18.16 -4.02 1.24
C CYS A 116 18.34 -2.57 1.71
N LYS A 117 18.46 -1.65 0.78
CA LYS A 117 18.56 -0.20 1.02
C LYS A 117 17.25 0.49 0.69
N PRO A 118 16.97 1.71 1.22
CA PRO A 118 15.80 2.47 0.82
C PRO A 118 15.92 2.87 -0.67
N ILE A 119 14.90 2.55 -1.45
CA ILE A 119 14.91 2.82 -2.90
C ILE A 119 13.74 3.69 -3.37
N LEU A 120 12.57 3.58 -2.76
CA LEU A 120 11.37 4.29 -3.19
C LEU A 120 10.65 4.92 -2.00
N ASN A 121 10.33 6.21 -2.12
CA ASN A 121 9.43 6.91 -1.23
C ASN A 121 8.06 7.07 -1.89
N VAL A 122 6.99 6.75 -1.16
CA VAL A 122 5.59 6.87 -1.61
C VAL A 122 4.81 7.65 -0.57
N ILE A 123 4.18 8.74 -1.00
CA ILE A 123 3.33 9.59 -0.16
C ILE A 123 1.93 9.62 -0.79
N TYR A 124 0.88 9.54 0.02
CA TYR A 124 -0.50 9.60 -0.43
C TYR A 124 -1.44 9.99 0.69
N ASP A 125 -2.61 10.49 0.32
CA ASP A 125 -3.71 10.75 1.24
C ASP A 125 -4.61 9.52 1.30
N ARG A 126 -5.05 9.13 2.52
CA ARG A 126 -5.89 7.95 2.73
C ARG A 126 -7.12 8.30 3.54
N GLU A 127 -8.28 7.99 2.96
CA GLU A 127 -9.56 7.96 3.66
C GLU A 127 -9.87 6.52 4.11
N TYR A 128 -10.59 6.40 5.21
CA TYR A 128 -10.96 5.12 5.81
C TYR A 128 -12.45 5.08 6.05
N LEU A 129 -13.11 4.13 5.42
CA LEU A 129 -14.54 3.88 5.58
C LEU A 129 -14.79 2.43 5.97
N ILE A 130 -15.96 2.19 6.51
CA ILE A 130 -16.46 0.87 6.86
C ILE A 130 -17.91 0.73 6.39
N ASN A 131 -18.22 -0.41 5.80
CA ASN A 131 -19.59 -0.86 5.55
C ASN A 131 -19.73 -2.26 6.13
N SER A 132 -20.59 -2.40 7.16
CA SER A 132 -20.69 -3.65 7.92
C SER A 132 -19.31 -4.13 8.37
N ASN A 133 -18.82 -5.26 7.86
CA ASN A 133 -17.50 -5.80 8.18
C ASN A 133 -16.46 -5.58 7.06
N VAL A 134 -16.80 -4.83 6.03
CA VAL A 134 -15.89 -4.49 4.93
C VAL A 134 -15.23 -3.14 5.20
N ARG A 135 -13.92 -3.16 5.38
CA ARG A 135 -13.12 -1.94 5.46
C ARG A 135 -12.77 -1.47 4.06
N ILE A 136 -13.08 -0.22 3.77
CA ILE A 136 -12.80 0.45 2.50
C ILE A 136 -11.72 1.49 2.76
N THR A 137 -10.67 1.52 1.95
CA THR A 137 -9.68 2.61 1.96
C THR A 137 -9.59 3.23 0.58
N ILE A 138 -9.58 4.56 0.51
CA ILE A 138 -9.45 5.34 -0.71
C ILE A 138 -8.11 6.06 -0.63
N ASP A 139 -7.21 5.75 -1.56
CA ASP A 139 -5.88 6.37 -1.66
C ASP A 139 -5.87 7.34 -2.84
N THR A 140 -5.62 8.61 -2.55
CA THR A 140 -5.56 9.70 -3.50
C THR A 140 -4.21 10.42 -3.46
N ASN A 141 -3.92 11.26 -4.45
CA ASN A 141 -2.71 12.09 -4.50
C ASN A 141 -1.43 11.27 -4.29
N ILE A 142 -1.34 10.13 -4.98
CA ILE A 142 -0.21 9.20 -4.80
C ILE A 142 1.01 9.77 -5.51
N LEU A 143 2.05 10.07 -4.75
CA LEU A 143 3.31 10.63 -5.22
C LEU A 143 4.43 9.62 -5.02
N TYR A 144 5.31 9.53 -5.98
CA TYR A 144 6.47 8.64 -5.98
C TYR A 144 7.75 9.43 -6.25
N ASN A 145 8.81 9.13 -5.53
CA ASN A 145 10.16 9.55 -5.87
C ASN A 145 11.16 8.46 -5.47
N MET A 146 12.21 8.27 -6.29
CA MET A 146 13.33 7.43 -5.86
C MET A 146 13.95 8.04 -4.60
N TYR A 147 14.35 7.19 -3.68
CA TYR A 147 14.95 7.65 -2.43
C TYR A 147 16.20 8.49 -2.75
N ASN A 148 16.30 9.67 -2.12
CA ASN A 148 17.34 10.69 -2.38
C ASN A 148 17.31 11.34 -3.79
N ASN A 149 16.25 11.16 -4.57
CA ASN A 149 16.03 11.87 -5.82
C ASN A 149 14.92 12.95 -5.64
N LYS A 150 15.10 14.09 -6.30
CA LYS A 150 14.13 15.20 -6.26
C LYS A 150 13.00 15.07 -7.27
N ILE A 151 13.14 14.18 -8.26
CA ILE A 151 12.10 13.96 -9.27
C ILE A 151 10.89 13.28 -8.61
N ILE A 152 9.75 13.93 -8.70
CA ILE A 152 8.48 13.43 -8.17
C ILE A 152 7.57 13.13 -9.35
N LYS A 153 7.06 11.92 -9.43
CA LYS A 153 5.99 11.53 -10.35
C LYS A 153 4.71 11.24 -9.57
N SER A 154 3.57 11.58 -10.13
CA SER A 154 2.26 11.35 -9.53
C SER A 154 1.51 10.26 -10.27
N ASP A 155 0.80 9.43 -9.52
CA ASP A 155 -0.25 8.59 -10.10
C ASP A 155 -1.50 9.46 -10.35
N LYS A 156 -2.05 9.35 -11.54
CA LYS A 156 -3.28 10.10 -11.91
C LYS A 156 -4.52 9.44 -11.32
N ASP A 157 -4.39 8.23 -10.85
CA ASP A 157 -5.50 7.36 -10.53
C ASP A 157 -5.68 7.17 -9.04
N ILE A 158 -6.89 6.78 -8.67
CA ILE A 158 -7.31 6.54 -7.30
C ILE A 158 -7.38 5.05 -7.08
N VAL A 159 -6.84 4.61 -5.96
CA VAL A 159 -6.84 3.20 -5.58
C VAL A 159 -7.78 2.99 -4.41
N VAL A 160 -8.83 2.23 -4.64
CA VAL A 160 -9.71 1.75 -3.59
C VAL A 160 -9.32 0.33 -3.20
N GLU A 161 -9.19 0.07 -1.92
CA GLU A 161 -8.89 -1.25 -1.39
C GLU A 161 -10.01 -1.70 -0.44
N LEU A 162 -10.64 -2.81 -0.76
CA LEU A 162 -11.65 -3.45 0.06
C LEU A 162 -11.01 -4.59 0.83
N LYS A 163 -11.28 -4.66 2.13
CA LYS A 163 -10.77 -5.71 3.03
C LYS A 163 -11.88 -6.28 3.89
N THR A 164 -12.01 -7.59 3.89
CA THR A 164 -12.94 -8.30 4.76
C THR A 164 -12.37 -9.63 5.24
N SER A 165 -13.05 -10.28 6.19
CA SER A 165 -12.79 -11.68 6.55
C SER A 165 -13.33 -12.62 5.46
N ILE A 166 -12.77 -13.84 5.36
CA ILE A 166 -13.13 -14.83 4.32
C ILE A 166 -14.63 -15.19 4.28
N ASN A 167 -15.31 -15.06 5.41
CA ASN A 167 -16.70 -15.52 5.54
C ASN A 167 -17.74 -14.52 5.00
N GLN A 168 -17.31 -13.43 4.35
CA GLN A 168 -18.22 -12.46 3.76
C GLN A 168 -18.12 -12.45 2.25
N ASN A 169 -19.28 -12.46 1.61
CA ASN A 169 -19.38 -12.38 0.16
C ASN A 169 -19.03 -10.96 -0.30
N ILE A 170 -17.75 -10.73 -0.60
CA ILE A 170 -17.31 -9.48 -1.23
C ILE A 170 -17.95 -9.33 -2.62
N ASP A 171 -18.29 -10.40 -3.27
CA ASP A 171 -18.80 -10.37 -4.64
C ASP A 171 -20.15 -9.65 -4.72
N GLU A 172 -21.04 -9.80 -3.72
CA GLU A 172 -22.26 -8.97 -3.60
C GLU A 172 -21.98 -7.47 -3.51
N LEU A 173 -20.90 -7.08 -2.82
CA LEU A 173 -20.49 -5.69 -2.76
C LEU A 173 -19.91 -5.23 -4.10
N PHE A 174 -19.24 -6.13 -4.82
CA PHE A 174 -18.66 -5.86 -6.14
C PHE A 174 -19.70 -5.72 -7.23
N GLU A 175 -20.77 -6.50 -7.21
CA GLU A 175 -21.88 -6.38 -8.16
C GLU A 175 -22.52 -4.99 -8.13
N LYS A 176 -22.49 -4.34 -6.96
CA LYS A 176 -22.96 -2.97 -6.78
C LYS A 176 -22.00 -1.90 -7.30
N PHE A 177 -20.73 -2.27 -7.56
CA PHE A 177 -19.69 -1.37 -8.03
C PHE A 177 -19.06 -1.89 -9.34
N PRO A 178 -19.48 -1.38 -10.51
CA PRO A 178 -18.93 -1.80 -11.80
C PRO A 178 -17.53 -1.24 -12.06
N PHE A 179 -16.66 -1.27 -11.04
CA PHE A 179 -15.28 -0.81 -11.17
C PHE A 179 -14.36 -1.98 -11.41
N GLN A 180 -13.40 -1.77 -12.29
CA GLN A 180 -12.45 -2.79 -12.67
C GLN A 180 -11.57 -3.20 -11.46
N GLU A 181 -11.56 -4.50 -11.14
CA GLU A 181 -10.60 -5.06 -10.21
C GLU A 181 -9.20 -5.05 -10.87
N ILE A 182 -8.21 -4.58 -10.12
CA ILE A 182 -6.84 -4.49 -10.61
C ILE A 182 -5.83 -5.13 -9.67
N ARG A 183 -4.75 -5.60 -10.25
CA ARG A 183 -3.55 -5.95 -9.52
C ARG A 183 -2.68 -4.70 -9.34
N PHE A 184 -2.78 -4.06 -8.19
CA PHE A 184 -2.07 -2.82 -7.91
C PHE A 184 -1.08 -2.97 -6.75
N SER A 185 0.13 -2.45 -6.95
CA SER A 185 1.17 -2.37 -5.93
C SER A 185 1.85 -1.00 -6.00
N LYS A 186 1.66 -0.16 -4.97
CA LYS A 186 2.34 1.16 -4.93
C LYS A 186 3.85 1.04 -5.11
N TYR A 187 4.46 -0.05 -4.63
CA TYR A 187 5.88 -0.30 -4.81
C TYR A 187 6.23 -0.51 -6.29
N CYS A 188 5.57 -1.47 -6.95
CA CYS A 188 5.86 -1.77 -8.35
C CYS A 188 5.49 -0.61 -9.26
N ASN A 189 4.30 -0.02 -9.09
CA ASN A 189 3.89 1.14 -9.90
C ASN A 189 4.84 2.34 -9.77
N GLY A 190 5.34 2.61 -8.55
CA GLY A 190 6.29 3.69 -8.34
C GLY A 190 7.63 3.45 -9.02
N VAL A 191 8.15 2.21 -8.96
CA VAL A 191 9.38 1.83 -9.67
C VAL A 191 9.16 1.91 -11.18
N ASP A 192 8.03 1.40 -11.70
CA ASP A 192 7.71 1.45 -13.14
C ASP A 192 7.60 2.89 -13.65
N LEU A 193 6.86 3.75 -12.93
CA LEU A 193 6.70 5.16 -13.31
C LEU A 193 8.02 5.90 -13.35
N LEU A 194 8.91 5.65 -12.40
CA LEU A 194 10.17 6.38 -12.28
C LEU A 194 11.28 5.85 -13.19
N ASN A 195 11.11 4.63 -13.75
CA ASN A 195 12.00 4.07 -14.76
C ASN A 195 11.57 4.38 -16.21
N LYS A 196 10.37 4.93 -16.41
CA LYS A 196 9.87 5.37 -17.73
C LYS A 196 10.29 6.82 -17.98
N ASP A 197 11.46 7.03 -18.50
CA ASP A 197 11.94 8.25 -19.18
C ASP A 197 12.37 7.93 -20.56
#